data_78a26db8b5c8215bc2c7567a24658824
#
_entry.id   78a26db8b5c8215bc2c7567a24658824
#
_cell.length_a   1.000
_cell.length_b   1.000
_cell.length_c   1.000
_cell.angle_alpha   90.00
_cell.angle_beta   90.00
_cell.angle_gamma   90.00
#
_symmetry.space_group_name_H-M   'P 1'
#
loop_
_entity.id
_entity.type
_entity.pdbx_description
1 polymer ?
#
loop_
_entity_poly.entity_id
_entity_poly.type
_entity_poly.pdbx_seq_one_letter_code
_entity_poly.pdbx_strand_id
1 'polypeptide(L)'
;TDGILFSADAFGVFGTNNGNIFADELDYKAQDFVDDARRYYTNIVGKYGMQVQNVLKKAAGIDIKMLCPLHGPIWREDLGFILNLYDKWSRYEAEEKAVAVFYNSVYGNTESVINAFTMKLAARGVKNIKAYDVSKTDVSVMIAECFRVTNLVFGATTYNNGLFPKMENLVADMKALSVQNKKISIIENGTWAPVSGKLLKAEFDTLKNCEYIGDTLTIKSASFSAEALDALADAVADSLK
;
A
#
# COMPACT_ATOMS: atom_id res chain seq x y z
N THR A 1 32.64 2.85 -22.07
CA THR A 1 31.34 2.22 -21.71
C THR A 1 30.23 2.94 -22.46
N ASP A 2 29.30 2.20 -23.04
CA ASP A 2 28.28 2.73 -23.95
C ASP A 2 27.08 3.35 -23.21
N GLY A 3 27.14 3.46 -21.87
CA GLY A 3 26.05 3.99 -21.03
C GLY A 3 24.86 3.03 -20.87
N ILE A 4 25.04 1.76 -21.17
CA ILE A 4 23.99 0.73 -21.03
C ILE A 4 24.17 -0.01 -19.70
N LEU A 5 23.12 -0.01 -18.88
CA LEU A 5 23.08 -0.75 -17.63
C LEU A 5 22.12 -1.94 -17.73
N PHE A 6 22.65 -3.15 -17.68
CA PHE A 6 21.87 -4.37 -17.48
C PHE A 6 21.61 -4.51 -15.99
N SER A 7 20.39 -4.17 -15.58
CA SER A 7 20.04 -3.92 -14.18
C SER A 7 19.47 -5.14 -13.45
N ALA A 8 19.50 -6.32 -14.07
CA ALA A 8 18.87 -7.53 -13.56
C ALA A 8 17.39 -7.25 -13.19
N ASP A 9 16.95 -7.54 -11.97
CA ASP A 9 15.58 -7.30 -11.53
C ASP A 9 15.27 -5.83 -11.21
N ALA A 10 16.28 -4.97 -11.08
CA ALA A 10 16.04 -3.57 -10.78
C ALA A 10 15.39 -2.86 -11.98
N PHE A 11 14.40 -2.00 -11.68
CA PHE A 11 13.62 -1.21 -12.65
C PHE A 11 12.66 -2.03 -13.53
N GLY A 12 12.39 -3.27 -13.11
CA GLY A 12 11.40 -4.13 -13.75
C GLY A 12 9.96 -3.72 -13.48
N VAL A 13 9.06 -4.23 -14.30
CA VAL A 13 7.60 -3.98 -14.21
C VAL A 13 6.87 -5.30 -14.47
N PHE A 14 5.77 -5.54 -13.76
CA PHE A 14 4.81 -6.60 -14.12
C PHE A 14 3.97 -6.17 -15.33
N GLY A 15 3.18 -7.11 -15.85
CA GLY A 15 2.31 -6.87 -16.99
C GLY A 15 2.95 -7.25 -18.32
N THR A 16 2.31 -6.85 -19.40
CA THR A 16 2.74 -7.14 -20.77
C THR A 16 3.14 -5.85 -21.48
N ASN A 17 4.17 -5.94 -22.32
CA ASN A 17 4.60 -4.78 -23.12
C ASN A 17 3.80 -4.65 -24.45
N ASN A 18 2.76 -5.48 -24.64
CA ASN A 18 1.92 -5.46 -25.84
C ASN A 18 2.70 -5.48 -27.17
N GLY A 19 3.84 -6.20 -27.19
CA GLY A 19 4.73 -6.28 -28.35
C GLY A 19 5.77 -5.15 -28.45
N ASN A 20 5.73 -4.15 -27.55
CA ASN A 20 6.71 -3.07 -27.48
C ASN A 20 7.94 -3.53 -26.68
N ILE A 21 9.09 -2.90 -26.93
CA ILE A 21 10.34 -3.20 -26.26
C ILE A 21 10.72 -2.07 -25.30
N PHE A 22 10.43 -0.82 -25.66
CA PHE A 22 10.85 0.36 -24.93
C PHE A 22 9.71 1.00 -24.14
N ALA A 23 10.05 1.59 -23.00
CA ALA A 23 9.07 2.25 -22.12
C ALA A 23 8.38 3.46 -22.81
N ASP A 24 9.13 4.23 -23.63
CA ASP A 24 8.59 5.35 -24.40
C ASP A 24 7.60 4.97 -25.51
N GLU A 25 7.47 3.67 -25.80
CA GLU A 25 6.43 3.11 -26.69
C GLU A 25 5.15 2.76 -25.95
N LEU A 26 5.13 2.88 -24.62
CA LEU A 26 4.01 2.60 -23.71
C LEU A 26 3.53 3.89 -23.03
N ASP A 27 2.32 3.90 -22.52
CA ASP A 27 1.86 4.94 -21.58
C ASP A 27 2.40 4.66 -20.17
N TYR A 28 3.73 4.76 -20.00
CA TYR A 28 4.40 4.42 -18.75
C TYR A 28 4.07 5.37 -17.58
N LYS A 29 3.38 6.49 -17.84
CA LYS A 29 2.88 7.41 -16.80
C LYS A 29 1.45 7.13 -16.41
N ALA A 30 0.76 6.24 -17.10
CA ALA A 30 -0.58 5.80 -16.72
C ALA A 30 -0.58 5.10 -15.35
N GLN A 31 -1.69 5.24 -14.64
CA GLN A 31 -1.81 4.72 -13.28
C GLN A 31 -1.62 3.20 -13.19
N ASP A 32 -2.17 2.46 -14.14
CA ASP A 32 -2.06 1.00 -14.21
C ASP A 32 -0.61 0.55 -14.41
N PHE A 33 0.15 1.23 -15.27
CA PHE A 33 1.58 0.94 -15.44
C PHE A 33 2.37 1.22 -14.14
N VAL A 34 2.11 2.36 -13.49
CA VAL A 34 2.76 2.71 -12.22
C VAL A 34 2.37 1.73 -11.11
N ASP A 35 1.10 1.29 -11.08
CA ASP A 35 0.63 0.30 -10.11
C ASP A 35 1.33 -1.06 -10.33
N ASP A 36 1.56 -1.48 -11.56
CA ASP A 36 2.31 -2.70 -11.90
C ASP A 36 3.80 -2.57 -11.60
N ALA A 37 4.42 -1.42 -11.85
CA ALA A 37 5.81 -1.15 -11.50
C ALA A 37 6.02 -1.16 -9.98
N ARG A 38 5.11 -0.53 -9.22
CA ARG A 38 5.13 -0.54 -7.75
C ARG A 38 4.91 -1.95 -7.21
N ARG A 39 3.94 -2.68 -7.77
CA ARG A 39 3.66 -4.06 -7.38
C ARG A 39 4.88 -4.95 -7.61
N TYR A 40 5.58 -4.78 -8.73
CA TYR A 40 6.84 -5.46 -8.99
C TYR A 40 7.88 -5.11 -7.92
N TYR A 41 8.15 -3.81 -7.74
CA TYR A 41 9.12 -3.33 -6.76
C TYR A 41 8.87 -3.91 -5.36
N THR A 42 7.65 -3.75 -4.84
CA THR A 42 7.33 -4.12 -3.46
C THR A 42 7.47 -5.61 -3.21
N ASN A 43 7.10 -6.45 -4.17
CA ASN A 43 7.12 -7.90 -4.01
C ASN A 43 8.50 -8.52 -4.31
N ILE A 44 9.34 -7.88 -5.10
CA ILE A 44 10.67 -8.40 -5.46
C ILE A 44 11.76 -7.81 -4.54
N VAL A 45 11.74 -6.50 -4.30
CA VAL A 45 12.82 -5.81 -3.58
C VAL A 45 12.34 -4.95 -2.39
N GLY A 46 11.06 -4.89 -2.10
CA GLY A 46 10.48 -4.00 -1.09
C GLY A 46 11.13 -4.06 0.29
N LYS A 47 11.55 -5.26 0.72
CA LYS A 47 12.30 -5.47 1.96
C LYS A 47 13.70 -4.83 1.96
N TYR A 48 14.27 -4.58 0.79
CA TYR A 48 15.69 -4.26 0.63
C TYR A 48 15.95 -2.78 0.31
N GLY A 49 15.13 -1.87 0.87
CA GLY A 49 15.21 -0.44 0.60
C GLY A 49 16.62 0.15 0.75
N MET A 50 17.35 -0.23 1.80
CA MET A 50 18.73 0.24 2.04
C MET A 50 19.69 -0.22 0.91
N GLN A 51 19.56 -1.45 0.44
CA GLN A 51 20.36 -1.97 -0.65
C GLN A 51 20.06 -1.24 -1.96
N VAL A 52 18.77 -0.98 -2.23
CA VAL A 52 18.36 -0.17 -3.39
C VAL A 52 18.94 1.24 -3.31
N GLN A 53 18.86 1.91 -2.17
CA GLN A 53 19.49 3.23 -1.95
C GLN A 53 21.01 3.20 -2.22
N ASN A 54 21.71 2.16 -1.80
CA ASN A 54 23.14 2.02 -2.06
C ASN A 54 23.44 1.83 -3.56
N VAL A 55 22.60 1.10 -4.29
CA VAL A 55 22.72 0.94 -5.74
C VAL A 55 22.47 2.26 -6.46
N LEU A 56 21.40 2.98 -6.09
CA LEU A 56 21.07 4.29 -6.66
C LEU A 56 22.23 5.30 -6.47
N LYS A 57 22.82 5.34 -5.27
CA LYS A 57 24.00 6.20 -4.99
C LYS A 57 25.20 5.87 -5.88
N LYS A 58 25.46 4.59 -6.09
CA LYS A 58 26.56 4.15 -6.98
C LYS A 58 26.26 4.50 -8.43
N ALA A 59 25.02 4.32 -8.87
CA ALA A 59 24.57 4.62 -10.22
C ALA A 59 24.62 6.13 -10.55
N ALA A 60 24.40 6.99 -9.57
CA ALA A 60 24.42 8.45 -9.75
C ALA A 60 25.77 9.02 -10.28
N GLY A 61 26.86 8.28 -10.09
CA GLY A 61 28.19 8.65 -10.63
C GLY A 61 28.47 8.13 -12.04
N ILE A 62 27.50 7.45 -12.68
CA ILE A 62 27.68 6.80 -13.99
C ILE A 62 26.77 7.47 -15.00
N ASP A 63 27.29 7.81 -16.18
CA ASP A 63 26.46 8.33 -17.29
C ASP A 63 25.66 7.19 -17.93
N ILE A 64 24.49 6.89 -17.32
CA ILE A 64 23.57 5.86 -17.78
C ILE A 64 22.61 6.46 -18.78
N LYS A 65 22.60 5.92 -20.00
CA LYS A 65 21.71 6.31 -21.09
C LYS A 65 20.58 5.33 -21.32
N MET A 66 20.73 4.10 -20.83
CA MET A 66 19.74 3.03 -21.04
C MET A 66 19.76 2.08 -19.85
N LEU A 67 18.56 1.71 -19.37
CA LEU A 67 18.36 0.67 -18.37
C LEU A 67 17.70 -0.54 -19.04
N CYS A 68 18.32 -1.69 -18.92
CA CYS A 68 17.84 -2.94 -19.49
C CYS A 68 17.52 -3.93 -18.36
N PRO A 69 16.31 -3.89 -17.78
CA PRO A 69 15.87 -4.85 -16.78
C PRO A 69 15.57 -6.21 -17.43
N LEU A 70 15.50 -7.27 -16.61
CA LEU A 70 15.11 -8.60 -17.06
C LEU A 70 13.59 -8.74 -17.26
N HIS A 71 12.80 -7.85 -16.65
CA HIS A 71 11.33 -7.87 -16.68
C HIS A 71 10.80 -6.47 -17.02
N GLY A 72 9.75 -6.41 -17.85
CA GLY A 72 9.19 -5.16 -18.32
C GLY A 72 9.97 -4.51 -19.47
N PRO A 73 9.74 -3.23 -19.76
CA PRO A 73 10.34 -2.54 -20.90
C PRO A 73 11.77 -2.05 -20.62
N ILE A 74 12.53 -1.83 -21.68
CA ILE A 74 13.82 -1.14 -21.65
C ILE A 74 13.56 0.37 -21.54
N TRP A 75 14.27 1.05 -20.64
CA TRP A 75 14.22 2.49 -20.46
C TRP A 75 15.38 3.14 -21.21
N ARG A 76 15.09 3.96 -22.20
CA ARG A 76 16.07 4.75 -22.98
C ARG A 76 15.79 6.24 -22.96
N GLU A 77 14.58 6.64 -22.56
CA GLU A 77 14.15 8.03 -22.37
C GLU A 77 13.56 8.20 -20.97
N ASP A 78 13.55 9.42 -20.45
CA ASP A 78 12.98 9.78 -19.14
C ASP A 78 13.36 8.82 -18.00
N LEU A 79 14.64 8.39 -17.96
CA LEU A 79 15.14 7.48 -16.92
C LEU A 79 14.84 8.00 -15.51
N GLY A 80 14.78 9.32 -15.36
CA GLY A 80 14.46 9.97 -14.09
C GLY A 80 13.11 9.56 -13.53
N PHE A 81 12.14 9.20 -14.37
CA PHE A 81 10.82 8.76 -13.91
C PHE A 81 10.90 7.51 -13.04
N ILE A 82 11.41 6.42 -13.57
CA ILE A 82 11.52 5.15 -12.83
C ILE A 82 12.53 5.23 -11.67
N LEU A 83 13.64 5.96 -11.86
CA LEU A 83 14.64 6.17 -10.81
C LEU A 83 14.04 6.92 -9.61
N ASN A 84 13.20 7.95 -9.83
CA ASN A 84 12.51 8.68 -8.76
C ASN A 84 11.49 7.82 -8.02
N LEU A 85 10.78 6.93 -8.72
CA LEU A 85 9.86 5.99 -8.09
C LEU A 85 10.62 5.01 -7.18
N TYR A 86 11.70 4.42 -7.69
CA TYR A 86 12.57 3.52 -6.91
C TYR A 86 13.20 4.21 -5.70
N ASP A 87 13.65 5.47 -5.87
CA ASP A 87 14.16 6.27 -4.75
C ASP A 87 13.12 6.46 -3.65
N LYS A 88 11.90 6.84 -4.02
CA LYS A 88 10.77 7.01 -3.08
C LYS A 88 10.41 5.70 -2.36
N TRP A 89 10.19 4.63 -3.13
CA TRP A 89 9.80 3.35 -2.58
C TRP A 89 10.86 2.77 -1.65
N SER A 90 12.14 2.90 -2.00
CA SER A 90 13.25 2.39 -1.18
C SER A 90 13.51 3.17 0.10
N ARG A 91 13.01 4.40 0.19
CA ARG A 91 12.95 5.17 1.44
C ARG A 91 11.64 4.95 2.19
N TYR A 92 10.76 4.07 1.68
CA TYR A 92 9.42 3.84 2.24
C TYR A 92 8.58 5.11 2.34
N GLU A 93 8.79 6.05 1.43
CA GLU A 93 7.98 7.25 1.29
C GLU A 93 6.73 6.95 0.46
N ALA A 94 5.59 7.44 0.92
CA ALA A 94 4.35 7.34 0.15
C ALA A 94 4.42 8.22 -1.10
N GLU A 95 3.80 7.76 -2.18
CA GLU A 95 3.68 8.56 -3.41
C GLU A 95 2.70 9.71 -3.22
N GLU A 96 1.65 9.50 -2.45
CA GLU A 96 0.58 10.46 -2.26
C GLU A 96 -0.02 10.42 -0.86
N LYS A 97 -0.53 11.56 -0.42
CA LYS A 97 -1.35 11.69 0.78
C LYS A 97 -2.78 11.22 0.46
N ALA A 98 -2.99 9.92 0.59
CA ALA A 98 -4.25 9.26 0.26
C ALA A 98 -4.53 8.11 1.25
N VAL A 99 -5.65 7.44 1.09
CA VAL A 99 -6.12 6.38 2.00
C VAL A 99 -6.31 5.08 1.25
N ALA A 100 -5.72 4.00 1.76
CA ALA A 100 -6.08 2.63 1.39
C ALA A 100 -6.81 1.98 2.56
N VAL A 101 -7.92 1.33 2.27
CA VAL A 101 -8.74 0.62 3.24
C VAL A 101 -8.69 -0.87 2.93
N PHE A 102 -8.25 -1.66 3.89
CA PHE A 102 -8.22 -3.13 3.79
C PHE A 102 -9.24 -3.71 4.75
N TYR A 103 -10.18 -4.47 4.25
CA TYR A 103 -11.23 -5.00 5.11
C TYR A 103 -11.59 -6.45 4.80
N ASN A 104 -12.13 -7.13 5.78
CA ASN A 104 -12.87 -8.37 5.60
C ASN A 104 -14.27 -8.26 6.19
N SER A 105 -15.21 -8.93 5.57
CA SER A 105 -16.58 -8.98 6.05
C SER A 105 -17.16 -10.38 5.85
N VAL A 106 -17.74 -10.96 6.92
CA VAL A 106 -18.33 -12.31 6.86
C VAL A 106 -19.80 -12.23 6.46
N TYR A 107 -20.54 -11.30 7.03
CA TYR A 107 -21.97 -11.13 6.80
C TYR A 107 -22.37 -9.78 6.19
N GLY A 108 -21.43 -9.02 5.63
CA GLY A 108 -21.67 -7.73 5.02
C GLY A 108 -21.64 -6.52 5.99
N ASN A 109 -21.69 -6.74 7.31
CA ASN A 109 -21.77 -5.64 8.27
C ASN A 109 -20.51 -4.76 8.29
N THR A 110 -19.32 -5.36 8.32
CA THR A 110 -18.06 -4.60 8.26
C THR A 110 -17.95 -3.86 6.94
N GLU A 111 -18.27 -4.51 5.83
CA GLU A 111 -18.27 -3.88 4.50
C GLU A 111 -19.20 -2.66 4.46
N SER A 112 -20.42 -2.77 5.02
CA SER A 112 -21.37 -1.65 5.06
C SER A 112 -20.81 -0.45 5.83
N VAL A 113 -20.12 -0.68 6.95
CA VAL A 113 -19.49 0.40 7.73
C VAL A 113 -18.28 0.98 6.98
N ILE A 114 -17.48 0.16 6.33
CA ILE A 114 -16.38 0.64 5.49
C ILE A 114 -16.88 1.50 4.34
N ASN A 115 -17.97 1.12 3.68
CA ASN A 115 -18.59 1.93 2.64
C ASN A 115 -19.10 3.28 3.21
N ALA A 116 -19.76 3.28 4.37
CA ALA A 116 -20.15 4.51 5.03
C ALA A 116 -18.95 5.39 5.41
N PHE A 117 -17.88 4.79 5.92
CA PHE A 117 -16.63 5.48 6.28
C PHE A 117 -15.97 6.13 5.06
N THR A 118 -15.83 5.40 3.95
CA THR A 118 -15.22 5.94 2.72
C THR A 118 -16.06 7.08 2.14
N MET A 119 -17.40 7.00 2.19
CA MET A 119 -18.28 8.10 1.80
C MET A 119 -18.09 9.32 2.70
N LYS A 120 -17.92 9.13 4.01
CA LYS A 120 -17.65 10.23 4.95
C LYS A 120 -16.29 10.89 4.70
N LEU A 121 -15.27 10.13 4.34
CA LEU A 121 -13.97 10.67 3.92
C LEU A 121 -14.10 11.49 2.63
N ALA A 122 -14.81 10.96 1.63
CA ALA A 122 -15.05 11.67 0.37
C ALA A 122 -15.81 13.00 0.60
N ALA A 123 -16.81 13.00 1.49
CA ALA A 123 -17.55 14.22 1.88
C ALA A 123 -16.67 15.28 2.56
N ARG A 124 -15.53 14.86 3.15
CA ARG A 124 -14.51 15.75 3.74
C ARG A 124 -13.42 16.17 2.73
N GLY A 125 -13.62 15.84 1.46
CA GLY A 125 -12.70 16.22 0.37
C GLY A 125 -11.50 15.31 0.20
N VAL A 126 -11.44 14.17 0.91
CA VAL A 126 -10.38 13.17 0.70
C VAL A 126 -10.55 12.54 -0.68
N LYS A 127 -9.47 12.52 -1.45
CA LYS A 127 -9.44 11.96 -2.81
C LYS A 127 -8.61 10.66 -2.83
N ASN A 128 -8.74 9.91 -3.92
CA ASN A 128 -7.95 8.71 -4.19
C ASN A 128 -8.08 7.63 -3.09
N ILE A 129 -9.28 7.51 -2.51
CA ILE A 129 -9.62 6.45 -1.55
C ILE A 129 -9.81 5.15 -2.31
N LYS A 130 -9.02 4.12 -1.98
CA LYS A 130 -9.21 2.78 -2.52
C LYS A 130 -9.53 1.81 -1.39
N ALA A 131 -10.56 0.98 -1.56
CA ALA A 131 -10.97 -0.02 -0.57
C ALA A 131 -10.86 -1.43 -1.16
N TYR A 132 -10.24 -2.33 -0.40
CA TYR A 132 -9.92 -3.69 -0.80
C TYR A 132 -10.51 -4.72 0.16
N ASP A 133 -11.34 -5.61 -0.35
CA ASP A 133 -11.74 -6.81 0.37
C ASP A 133 -10.56 -7.80 0.34
N VAL A 134 -9.96 -8.06 1.50
CA VAL A 134 -8.82 -8.96 1.62
C VAL A 134 -9.15 -10.41 1.23
N SER A 135 -10.45 -10.74 1.18
CA SER A 135 -10.90 -12.08 0.77
C SER A 135 -10.85 -12.27 -0.74
N LYS A 136 -10.88 -11.18 -1.51
CA LYS A 136 -11.01 -11.16 -2.97
C LYS A 136 -9.79 -10.59 -3.68
N THR A 137 -8.97 -9.81 -2.98
CA THR A 137 -7.83 -9.11 -3.55
C THR A 137 -6.54 -9.89 -3.30
N ASP A 138 -5.69 -9.99 -4.31
CA ASP A 138 -4.36 -10.58 -4.18
C ASP A 138 -3.50 -9.74 -3.22
N VAL A 139 -2.78 -10.42 -2.33
CA VAL A 139 -1.97 -9.77 -1.29
C VAL A 139 -0.90 -8.85 -1.90
N SER A 140 -0.34 -9.22 -3.05
CA SER A 140 0.69 -8.41 -3.72
C SER A 140 0.18 -7.04 -4.17
N VAL A 141 -1.10 -6.94 -4.54
CA VAL A 141 -1.76 -5.66 -4.87
C VAL A 141 -1.92 -4.81 -3.60
N MET A 142 -2.38 -5.43 -2.51
CA MET A 142 -2.58 -4.72 -1.24
C MET A 142 -1.27 -4.21 -0.65
N ILE A 143 -0.19 -4.97 -0.75
CA ILE A 143 1.15 -4.53 -0.35
C ILE A 143 1.62 -3.35 -1.21
N ALA A 144 1.42 -3.38 -2.51
CA ALA A 144 1.75 -2.24 -3.38
C ALA A 144 0.99 -0.97 -2.95
N GLU A 145 -0.28 -1.09 -2.57
CA GLU A 145 -1.06 0.02 -2.03
C GLU A 145 -0.55 0.52 -0.67
N CYS A 146 -0.02 -0.37 0.19
CA CYS A 146 0.65 0.06 1.42
C CYS A 146 1.87 0.96 1.15
N PHE A 147 2.58 0.77 0.04
CA PHE A 147 3.68 1.67 -0.34
C PHE A 147 3.17 2.98 -0.97
N ARG A 148 2.05 2.93 -1.71
CA ARG A 148 1.51 4.09 -2.43
C ARG A 148 1.07 5.22 -1.53
N VAL A 149 0.35 4.93 -0.43
CA VAL A 149 -0.37 5.92 0.37
C VAL A 149 0.22 6.14 1.75
N THR A 150 -0.10 7.29 2.36
CA THR A 150 0.28 7.62 3.74
C THR A 150 -0.60 6.92 4.77
N ASN A 151 -1.90 6.79 4.52
CA ASN A 151 -2.88 6.33 5.49
C ASN A 151 -3.44 4.95 5.14
N LEU A 152 -3.38 4.04 6.10
CA LEU A 152 -3.90 2.68 6.00
C LEU A 152 -5.03 2.50 7.02
N VAL A 153 -6.18 2.07 6.57
CA VAL A 153 -7.34 1.77 7.43
C VAL A 153 -7.62 0.28 7.38
N PHE A 154 -7.73 -0.36 8.52
CA PHE A 154 -8.00 -1.79 8.63
C PHE A 154 -9.38 -2.03 9.22
N GLY A 155 -10.26 -2.64 8.42
CA GLY A 155 -11.59 -3.09 8.83
C GLY A 155 -11.59 -4.59 9.10
N ALA A 156 -11.44 -5.02 10.37
CA ALA A 156 -11.23 -6.42 10.69
C ALA A 156 -12.36 -7.02 11.52
N THR A 157 -12.86 -8.19 11.09
CA THR A 157 -13.78 -9.02 11.89
C THR A 157 -12.99 -9.95 12.78
N THR A 158 -13.39 -10.05 14.04
CA THR A 158 -12.90 -11.11 14.95
C THR A 158 -13.39 -12.46 14.45
N TYR A 159 -12.46 -13.37 14.23
CA TYR A 159 -12.72 -14.73 13.74
C TYR A 159 -12.04 -15.76 14.63
N ASN A 160 -12.80 -16.68 15.23
CA ASN A 160 -12.27 -17.68 16.18
C ASN A 160 -11.36 -17.09 17.27
N ASN A 161 -11.76 -15.98 17.87
CA ASN A 161 -10.97 -15.20 18.83
C ASN A 161 -9.60 -14.71 18.28
N GLY A 162 -9.43 -14.69 16.98
CA GLY A 162 -8.24 -14.25 16.25
C GLY A 162 -8.56 -13.24 15.15
N LEU A 163 -7.60 -13.01 14.29
CA LEU A 163 -7.80 -12.27 13.04
C LEU A 163 -8.41 -13.17 11.97
N PHE A 164 -9.10 -12.58 11.03
CA PHE A 164 -9.53 -13.28 9.83
C PHE A 164 -8.30 -13.72 9.01
N PRO A 165 -8.20 -14.98 8.55
CA PRO A 165 -6.95 -15.53 7.98
C PRO A 165 -6.33 -14.71 6.84
N LYS A 166 -7.13 -14.14 5.95
CA LYS A 166 -6.61 -13.30 4.87
C LYS A 166 -6.10 -11.93 5.37
N MET A 167 -6.68 -11.40 6.45
CA MET A 167 -6.17 -10.19 7.11
C MET A 167 -4.85 -10.48 7.81
N GLU A 168 -4.75 -11.61 8.49
CA GLU A 168 -3.51 -12.08 9.12
C GLU A 168 -2.38 -12.25 8.08
N ASN A 169 -2.70 -12.84 6.91
CA ASN A 169 -1.75 -12.97 5.81
C ASN A 169 -1.24 -11.60 5.30
N LEU A 170 -2.15 -10.63 5.11
CA LEU A 170 -1.75 -9.27 4.70
C LEU A 170 -0.80 -8.65 5.74
N VAL A 171 -1.13 -8.73 7.02
CA VAL A 171 -0.32 -8.16 8.10
C VAL A 171 1.05 -8.83 8.19
N ALA A 172 1.10 -10.16 8.02
CA ALA A 172 2.36 -10.92 7.97
C ALA A 172 3.26 -10.45 6.82
N ASP A 173 2.69 -10.24 5.62
CA ASP A 173 3.42 -9.74 4.47
C ASP A 173 3.88 -8.29 4.65
N MET A 174 3.07 -7.41 5.24
CA MET A 174 3.49 -6.05 5.59
C MET A 174 4.75 -6.05 6.45
N LYS A 175 4.84 -6.95 7.43
CA LYS A 175 6.02 -7.12 8.29
C LYS A 175 7.21 -7.67 7.50
N ALA A 176 6.98 -8.72 6.71
CA ALA A 176 8.03 -9.37 5.91
C ALA A 176 8.67 -8.41 4.91
N LEU A 177 7.89 -7.49 4.35
CA LEU A 177 8.31 -6.49 3.36
C LEU A 177 8.67 -5.14 3.98
N SER A 178 8.71 -5.07 5.32
CA SER A 178 9.16 -3.90 6.08
C SER A 178 8.34 -2.63 5.82
N VAL A 179 7.03 -2.76 5.63
CA VAL A 179 6.13 -1.60 5.52
C VAL A 179 6.30 -0.72 6.75
N GLN A 180 6.51 0.58 6.54
CA GLN A 180 6.81 1.53 7.61
C GLN A 180 6.38 2.95 7.24
N ASN A 181 6.52 3.91 8.17
CA ASN A 181 6.18 5.33 7.97
C ASN A 181 4.70 5.52 7.61
N LYS A 182 3.79 4.83 8.33
CA LYS A 182 2.35 4.84 8.00
C LYS A 182 1.50 5.40 9.14
N LYS A 183 0.40 6.02 8.75
CA LYS A 183 -0.70 6.41 9.62
C LYS A 183 -1.76 5.32 9.58
N ILE A 184 -2.11 4.75 10.73
CA ILE A 184 -2.94 3.56 10.81
C ILE A 184 -4.22 3.87 11.58
N SER A 185 -5.37 3.48 11.03
CA SER A 185 -6.66 3.52 11.71
C SER A 185 -7.31 2.13 11.71
N ILE A 186 -8.07 1.81 12.75
CA ILE A 186 -8.64 0.48 12.94
C ILE A 186 -10.15 0.58 13.18
N ILE A 187 -10.87 -0.22 12.42
CA ILE A 187 -12.30 -0.50 12.60
C ILE A 187 -12.42 -2.00 12.90
N GLU A 188 -12.83 -2.35 14.11
CA GLU A 188 -12.99 -3.76 14.49
C GLU A 188 -14.46 -4.15 14.55
N ASN A 189 -14.75 -5.41 14.24
CA ASN A 189 -16.08 -5.99 14.39
C ASN A 189 -16.03 -7.32 15.14
N GLY A 190 -16.97 -7.50 16.05
CA GLY A 190 -17.18 -8.75 16.77
C GLY A 190 -18.49 -8.73 17.53
N THR A 191 -19.24 -9.84 17.49
CA THR A 191 -20.57 -9.91 18.12
C THR A 191 -20.44 -10.04 19.65
N TRP A 192 -19.61 -10.94 20.15
CA TRP A 192 -19.51 -11.25 21.59
C TRP A 192 -18.29 -10.62 22.24
N ALA A 193 -17.12 -10.80 21.64
CA ALA A 193 -15.85 -10.31 22.14
C ALA A 193 -15.01 -9.81 20.96
N PRO A 194 -15.16 -8.54 20.55
CA PRO A 194 -14.29 -7.96 19.52
C PRO A 194 -12.85 -7.89 20.06
N VAL A 195 -11.93 -8.56 19.37
CA VAL A 195 -10.51 -8.61 19.73
C VAL A 195 -9.58 -8.30 18.56
N SER A 196 -10.13 -8.20 17.34
CA SER A 196 -9.33 -7.98 16.13
C SER A 196 -8.53 -6.66 16.17
N GLY A 197 -9.09 -5.61 16.75
CA GLY A 197 -8.40 -4.34 16.91
C GLY A 197 -7.17 -4.43 17.82
N LYS A 198 -7.30 -5.14 18.96
CA LYS A 198 -6.18 -5.39 19.86
C LYS A 198 -5.09 -6.24 19.19
N LEU A 199 -5.49 -7.26 18.44
CA LEU A 199 -4.55 -8.14 17.73
C LEU A 199 -3.83 -7.38 16.62
N LEU A 200 -4.54 -6.56 15.82
CA LEU A 200 -3.92 -5.70 14.81
C LEU A 200 -2.93 -4.71 15.43
N LYS A 201 -3.28 -4.07 16.55
CA LYS A 201 -2.34 -3.17 17.25
C LYS A 201 -1.07 -3.90 17.66
N ALA A 202 -1.17 -5.08 18.26
CA ALA A 202 -0.01 -5.87 18.66
C ALA A 202 0.93 -6.17 17.48
N GLU A 203 0.37 -6.42 16.28
CA GLU A 203 1.16 -6.64 15.08
C GLU A 203 1.78 -5.33 14.54
N PHE A 204 0.99 -4.25 14.47
CA PHE A 204 1.44 -2.97 13.94
C PHE A 204 2.44 -2.24 14.85
N ASP A 205 2.41 -2.48 16.16
CA ASP A 205 3.41 -1.96 17.10
C ASP A 205 4.84 -2.48 16.80
N THR A 206 4.94 -3.55 16.00
CA THR A 206 6.23 -4.06 15.51
C THR A 206 6.73 -3.35 14.25
N LEU A 207 5.87 -2.58 13.58
CA LEU A 207 6.23 -1.82 12.38
C LEU A 207 6.96 -0.52 12.75
N LYS A 208 7.93 -0.15 11.94
CA LYS A 208 8.74 1.03 12.20
C LYS A 208 8.02 2.32 11.81
N ASN A 209 8.05 3.31 12.71
CA ASN A 209 7.54 4.67 12.46
C ASN A 209 6.07 4.68 11.99
N CYS A 210 5.23 3.84 12.59
CA CYS A 210 3.79 3.88 12.37
C CYS A 210 3.11 4.59 13.54
N GLU A 211 2.08 5.38 13.26
CA GLU A 211 1.28 6.09 14.25
C GLU A 211 -0.20 5.75 14.08
N TYR A 212 -0.95 5.71 15.19
CA TYR A 212 -2.38 5.50 15.13
C TYR A 212 -3.12 6.82 14.99
N ILE A 213 -4.09 6.86 14.08
CA ILE A 213 -4.95 8.02 13.84
C ILE A 213 -6.37 7.70 14.28
N GLY A 214 -6.84 8.44 15.27
CA GLY A 214 -8.13 8.23 15.90
C GLY A 214 -8.17 7.00 16.81
N ASP A 215 -9.27 6.87 17.53
CA ASP A 215 -9.54 5.69 18.37
C ASP A 215 -10.00 4.51 17.52
N THR A 216 -9.77 3.29 18.01
CA THR A 216 -10.33 2.10 17.37
C THR A 216 -11.86 2.17 17.41
N LEU A 217 -12.50 2.17 16.24
CA LEU A 217 -13.96 2.09 16.15
C LEU A 217 -14.39 0.64 16.32
N THR A 218 -15.14 0.36 17.39
CA THR A 218 -15.70 -0.97 17.65
C THR A 218 -17.11 -1.08 17.11
N ILE A 219 -17.34 -2.08 16.27
CA ILE A 219 -18.65 -2.46 15.75
C ILE A 219 -19.10 -3.76 16.44
N LYS A 220 -20.36 -3.81 16.84
CA LYS A 220 -20.96 -5.07 17.35
C LYS A 220 -22.01 -5.56 16.37
N SER A 221 -21.61 -6.50 15.53
CA SER A 221 -22.42 -6.96 14.38
C SER A 221 -22.74 -5.80 13.44
N ALA A 222 -24.00 -5.32 13.41
CA ALA A 222 -24.44 -4.19 12.61
C ALA A 222 -24.51 -2.86 13.40
N SER A 223 -24.27 -2.89 14.72
CA SER A 223 -24.40 -1.71 15.57
C SER A 223 -23.07 -0.98 15.74
N PHE A 224 -23.09 0.33 15.49
CA PHE A 224 -21.94 1.21 15.69
C PHE A 224 -22.41 2.63 16.06
N SER A 225 -21.55 3.43 16.66
CA SER A 225 -21.83 4.86 16.88
C SER A 225 -21.55 5.66 15.61
N ALA A 226 -22.54 6.40 15.15
CA ALA A 226 -22.41 7.31 14.02
C ALA A 226 -21.41 8.43 14.33
N GLU A 227 -21.46 8.95 15.58
CA GLU A 227 -20.56 10.00 16.07
C GLU A 227 -19.11 9.52 16.11
N ALA A 228 -18.86 8.28 16.56
CA ALA A 228 -17.52 7.71 16.56
C ALA A 228 -16.99 7.46 15.15
N LEU A 229 -17.87 7.07 14.21
CA LEU A 229 -17.50 6.94 12.79
C LEU A 229 -17.15 8.30 12.18
N ASP A 230 -17.90 9.36 12.51
CA ASP A 230 -17.60 10.72 12.07
C ASP A 230 -16.30 11.22 12.67
N ALA A 231 -16.06 11.03 13.96
CA ALA A 231 -14.82 11.42 14.63
C ALA A 231 -13.60 10.73 14.01
N LEU A 232 -13.70 9.43 13.69
CA LEU A 232 -12.63 8.71 13.00
C LEU A 232 -12.39 9.26 11.59
N ALA A 233 -13.46 9.57 10.85
CA ALA A 233 -13.35 10.15 9.52
C ALA A 233 -12.72 11.56 9.56
N ASP A 234 -13.05 12.39 10.56
CA ASP A 234 -12.41 13.69 10.79
C ASP A 234 -10.92 13.53 11.08
N ALA A 235 -10.55 12.66 12.00
CA ALA A 235 -9.14 12.40 12.36
C ALA A 235 -8.32 11.95 11.15
N VAL A 236 -8.86 11.02 10.34
CA VAL A 236 -8.17 10.55 9.12
C VAL A 236 -8.05 11.66 8.09
N ALA A 237 -9.11 12.42 7.83
CA ALA A 237 -9.08 13.52 6.87
C ALA A 237 -8.08 14.62 7.29
N ASP A 238 -8.05 14.98 8.57
CA ASP A 238 -7.12 15.97 9.12
C ASP A 238 -5.66 15.52 9.04
N SER A 239 -5.42 14.24 9.21
CA SER A 239 -4.08 13.66 9.12
C SER A 239 -3.47 13.70 7.72
N LEU A 240 -4.27 13.98 6.68
CA LEU A 240 -3.82 14.11 5.29
C LEU A 240 -3.43 15.55 4.91
N LYS A 241 -3.77 16.52 5.74
CA LYS A 241 -3.38 17.92 5.54
C LYS A 241 -1.89 18.11 5.83
#